data_cc648f784c3bad4f81bd1151466bc873
#
_entry.id   cc648f784c3bad4f81bd1151466bc873
#
_cell.length_a   1.000
_cell.length_b   1.000
_cell.length_c   1.000
_cell.angle_alpha   90.00
_cell.angle_beta   90.00
_cell.angle_gamma   90.00
#
_symmetry.space_group_name_H-M   'P 1'
#
loop_
_entity.id
_entity.type
_entity.pdbx_description
1 polymer ?
#
loop_
_entity_poly.entity_id
_entity_poly.type
_entity_poly.pdbx_seq_one_letter_code
_entity_poly.pdbx_strand_id
1 'polypeptide(L)'
;MAKKLYIVSTGAGGLDYITPTALNAIKECEVVVSYSKYARELGSLIEGKELYTSGMTHEIERCAQSIEYARQGKTTCIFSNGDVNVYGMATLVTELMEEKDLWDEIELISLPGVTSFLAAASKAGAPVSQDFAIISLSDRLTDINLIDKRIKTALDCDFVMGIYNPKSKKRILPYQNFMRALEGYEDRIAIIASNVGRKEKEKITITNAQDLIDQDIEHPQVTMSTLIIICNSNAKLTKNNLVLTPRGYLNKYELSGELKSK
;
A
#
# COMPACT_ATOMS: atom_id res chain seq x y z
N MET A 1 16.59 -29.69 7.30
CA MET A 1 16.03 -28.71 6.33
C MET A 1 16.29 -27.32 6.90
N ALA A 2 16.57 -26.34 6.06
CA ALA A 2 16.75 -24.97 6.51
C ALA A 2 15.43 -24.49 7.17
N LYS A 3 15.56 -23.79 8.31
CA LYS A 3 14.42 -23.18 8.99
C LYS A 3 13.94 -21.99 8.14
N LYS A 4 12.69 -22.00 7.66
CA LYS A 4 12.19 -20.99 6.72
C LYS A 4 11.18 -20.06 7.37
N LEU A 5 11.36 -18.75 7.16
CA LEU A 5 10.39 -17.73 7.50
C LEU A 5 10.04 -16.94 6.23
N TYR A 6 8.80 -17.07 5.79
CA TYR A 6 8.25 -16.31 4.67
C TYR A 6 7.55 -15.05 5.18
N ILE A 7 7.91 -13.89 4.63
CA ILE A 7 7.13 -12.67 4.78
C ILE A 7 6.26 -12.55 3.53
N VAL A 8 4.96 -12.76 3.67
CA VAL A 8 4.06 -12.97 2.53
C VAL A 8 3.14 -11.78 2.32
N SER A 9 3.21 -11.20 1.14
CA SER A 9 2.26 -10.20 0.67
C SER A 9 0.97 -10.86 0.21
N THR A 10 -0.17 -10.44 0.77
CA THR A 10 -1.49 -10.98 0.38
C THR A 10 -2.22 -10.11 -0.64
N GLY A 11 -1.57 -9.06 -1.14
CA GLY A 11 -2.16 -8.15 -2.10
C GLY A 11 -3.21 -7.20 -1.51
N ALA A 12 -3.88 -6.46 -2.34
CA ALA A 12 -4.77 -5.35 -1.97
C ALA A 12 -6.16 -5.78 -1.44
N GLY A 13 -6.25 -6.90 -0.74
CA GLY A 13 -7.44 -7.30 0.02
C GLY A 13 -8.36 -8.32 -0.64
N GLY A 14 -8.02 -8.88 -1.77
CA GLY A 14 -8.75 -10.00 -2.39
C GLY A 14 -7.79 -11.12 -2.80
N LEU A 15 -8.27 -12.35 -2.88
CA LEU A 15 -7.46 -13.49 -3.33
C LEU A 15 -6.90 -13.29 -4.74
N ASP A 16 -7.57 -12.49 -5.56
CA ASP A 16 -7.19 -12.17 -6.93
C ASP A 16 -5.87 -11.37 -7.01
N TYR A 17 -5.43 -10.76 -5.91
CA TYR A 17 -4.19 -9.97 -5.82
C TYR A 17 -3.02 -10.74 -5.20
N ILE A 18 -3.21 -12.01 -4.83
CA ILE A 18 -2.14 -12.85 -4.29
C ILE A 18 -1.30 -13.39 -5.46
N THR A 19 0.01 -13.21 -5.38
CA THR A 19 0.91 -13.73 -6.40
C THR A 19 1.03 -15.26 -6.33
N PRO A 20 1.34 -15.97 -7.45
CA PRO A 20 1.56 -17.40 -7.41
C PRO A 20 2.67 -17.83 -6.44
N THR A 21 3.74 -17.04 -6.31
CA THR A 21 4.82 -17.30 -5.35
C THR A 21 4.33 -17.22 -3.90
N ALA A 22 3.50 -16.23 -3.58
CA ALA A 22 2.86 -16.11 -2.26
C ALA A 22 1.92 -17.29 -1.97
N LEU A 23 1.10 -17.71 -2.95
CA LEU A 23 0.24 -18.89 -2.81
C LEU A 23 1.04 -20.17 -2.53
N ASN A 24 2.18 -20.36 -3.20
CA ASN A 24 3.04 -21.52 -2.99
C ASN A 24 3.64 -21.52 -1.58
N ALA A 25 4.13 -20.39 -1.09
CA ALA A 25 4.62 -20.27 0.28
C ALA A 25 3.51 -20.54 1.33
N ILE A 26 2.29 -20.03 1.09
CA ILE A 26 1.14 -20.33 1.94
C ILE A 26 0.84 -21.83 1.98
N LYS A 27 0.96 -22.53 0.85
CA LYS A 27 0.76 -24.00 0.81
C LYS A 27 1.86 -24.74 1.57
N GLU A 28 3.11 -24.31 1.42
CA GLU A 28 4.28 -24.94 2.05
C GLU A 28 4.30 -24.73 3.57
N CYS A 29 3.86 -23.57 4.09
CA CYS A 29 4.00 -23.25 5.50
C CYS A 29 3.12 -24.15 6.41
N GLU A 30 3.65 -24.47 7.57
CA GLU A 30 2.98 -25.20 8.66
C GLU A 30 2.27 -24.24 9.61
N VAL A 31 2.89 -23.06 9.83
CA VAL A 31 2.41 -22.03 10.75
C VAL A 31 2.11 -20.74 10.00
N VAL A 32 0.99 -20.16 10.34
CA VAL A 32 0.55 -18.84 9.86
C VAL A 32 0.50 -17.85 11.01
N VAL A 33 1.23 -16.76 10.86
CA VAL A 33 1.22 -15.63 11.80
C VAL A 33 0.60 -14.42 11.11
N SER A 34 -0.46 -13.84 11.71
CA SER A 34 -1.21 -12.78 11.03
C SER A 34 -1.93 -11.82 11.98
N TYR A 35 -2.25 -10.64 11.47
CA TYR A 35 -3.29 -9.82 12.06
C TYR A 35 -4.65 -10.51 11.88
N SER A 36 -5.44 -10.58 12.94
CA SER A 36 -6.71 -11.36 12.98
C SER A 36 -7.68 -11.05 11.83
N LYS A 37 -7.70 -9.79 11.34
CA LYS A 37 -8.53 -9.41 10.19
C LYS A 37 -8.03 -10.05 8.89
N TYR A 38 -6.72 -10.08 8.66
CA TYR A 38 -6.13 -10.64 7.44
C TYR A 38 -6.24 -12.16 7.41
N ALA A 39 -6.07 -12.83 8.55
CA ALA A 39 -6.30 -14.27 8.65
C ALA A 39 -7.73 -14.65 8.21
N ARG A 40 -8.74 -13.88 8.61
CA ARG A 40 -10.13 -14.09 8.16
C ARG A 40 -10.33 -13.87 6.65
N GLU A 41 -9.61 -12.91 6.06
CA GLU A 41 -9.67 -12.65 4.61
C GLU A 41 -9.06 -13.78 3.78
N LEU A 42 -8.09 -14.54 4.33
CA LEU A 42 -7.47 -15.69 3.66
C LEU A 42 -8.34 -16.96 3.68
N GLY A 43 -9.25 -17.09 4.66
CA GLY A 43 -10.24 -18.16 4.70
C GLY A 43 -9.64 -19.56 4.55
N SER A 44 -10.12 -20.31 3.57
CA SER A 44 -9.71 -21.70 3.32
C SER A 44 -8.24 -21.88 2.90
N LEU A 45 -7.55 -20.83 2.47
CA LEU A 45 -6.12 -20.94 2.11
C LEU A 45 -5.22 -21.31 3.29
N ILE A 46 -5.68 -21.05 4.52
CA ILE A 46 -4.93 -21.33 5.75
C ILE A 46 -5.59 -22.40 6.61
N GLU A 47 -6.60 -23.08 6.08
CA GLU A 47 -7.28 -24.17 6.78
C GLU A 47 -6.32 -25.33 7.06
N GLY A 48 -6.41 -25.89 8.26
CA GLY A 48 -5.56 -26.99 8.71
C GLY A 48 -4.15 -26.59 9.15
N LYS A 49 -3.78 -25.29 9.10
CA LYS A 49 -2.49 -24.80 9.56
C LYS A 49 -2.55 -24.35 11.02
N GLU A 50 -1.42 -24.42 11.70
CA GLU A 50 -1.29 -23.80 13.01
C GLU A 50 -1.39 -22.28 12.85
N LEU A 51 -2.25 -21.62 13.63
CA LEU A 51 -2.57 -20.21 13.46
C LEU A 51 -2.24 -19.41 14.72
N TYR A 52 -1.36 -18.41 14.59
CA TYR A 52 -1.17 -17.36 15.58
C TYR A 52 -1.73 -16.04 15.06
N THR A 53 -2.68 -15.45 15.77
CA THR A 53 -3.23 -14.15 15.43
C THR A 53 -3.17 -13.18 16.60
N SER A 54 -2.91 -11.92 16.29
CA SER A 54 -2.94 -10.83 17.28
C SER A 54 -3.73 -9.64 16.77
N GLY A 55 -4.05 -8.72 17.68
CA GLY A 55 -4.75 -7.48 17.39
C GLY A 55 -3.86 -6.42 16.73
N MET A 56 -4.45 -5.25 16.54
CA MET A 56 -3.73 -4.04 16.15
C MET A 56 -2.77 -3.61 17.29
N THR A 57 -1.64 -2.99 16.97
CA THR A 57 -0.59 -2.54 17.92
C THR A 57 0.25 -3.67 18.55
N HIS A 58 0.12 -4.90 18.06
CA HIS A 58 0.93 -6.06 18.49
C HIS A 58 1.90 -6.51 17.38
N GLU A 59 2.41 -5.56 16.58
CA GLU A 59 3.27 -5.85 15.43
C GLU A 59 4.58 -6.51 15.86
N ILE A 60 5.24 -5.98 16.90
CA ILE A 60 6.52 -6.51 17.42
C ILE A 60 6.32 -7.93 17.95
N GLU A 61 5.30 -8.16 18.78
CA GLU A 61 4.97 -9.48 19.32
C GLU A 61 4.73 -10.49 18.19
N ARG A 62 3.93 -10.09 17.18
CA ARG A 62 3.62 -10.93 16.02
C ARG A 62 4.84 -11.30 15.20
N CYS A 63 5.74 -10.35 14.94
CA CYS A 63 7.00 -10.63 14.24
C CYS A 63 7.93 -11.51 15.07
N ALA A 64 8.08 -11.25 16.37
CA ALA A 64 8.87 -12.08 17.25
C ALA A 64 8.36 -13.53 17.33
N GLN A 65 7.03 -13.71 17.38
CA GLN A 65 6.41 -15.03 17.40
C GLN A 65 6.64 -15.80 16.08
N SER A 66 6.63 -15.12 14.93
CA SER A 66 6.92 -15.75 13.65
C SER A 66 8.37 -16.27 13.57
N ILE A 67 9.31 -15.52 14.12
CA ILE A 67 10.71 -15.91 14.22
C ILE A 67 10.85 -17.11 15.14
N GLU A 68 10.16 -17.12 16.28
CA GLU A 68 10.24 -18.20 17.23
C GLU A 68 9.71 -19.54 16.67
N TYR A 69 8.61 -19.52 15.95
CA TYR A 69 8.13 -20.71 15.23
C TYR A 69 9.14 -21.22 14.20
N ALA A 70 9.76 -20.32 13.43
CA ALA A 70 10.80 -20.71 12.49
C ALA A 70 12.02 -21.32 13.20
N ARG A 71 12.44 -20.77 14.36
CA ARG A 71 13.53 -21.33 15.19
C ARG A 71 13.22 -22.73 15.70
N GLN A 72 11.96 -23.02 15.97
CA GLN A 72 11.49 -24.37 16.34
C GLN A 72 11.51 -25.35 15.17
N GLY A 73 11.91 -24.92 13.97
CA GLY A 73 12.00 -25.75 12.78
C GLY A 73 10.70 -25.85 11.96
N LYS A 74 9.68 -25.06 12.30
CA LYS A 74 8.41 -25.00 11.54
C LYS A 74 8.55 -24.03 10.38
N THR A 75 8.17 -24.44 9.17
CA THR A 75 8.06 -23.55 8.03
C THR A 75 6.93 -22.54 8.30
N THR A 76 7.29 -21.26 8.46
CA THR A 76 6.39 -20.23 8.99
C THR A 76 6.13 -19.14 7.96
N CYS A 77 4.88 -18.70 7.85
CA CYS A 77 4.48 -17.51 7.08
C CYS A 77 3.98 -16.40 8.01
N ILE A 78 4.52 -15.19 7.87
CA ILE A 78 3.91 -13.97 8.43
C ILE A 78 3.29 -13.14 7.31
N PHE A 79 2.04 -12.69 7.48
CA PHE A 79 1.27 -12.02 6.43
C PHE A 79 1.17 -10.51 6.63
N SER A 80 1.23 -9.80 5.50
CA SER A 80 0.88 -8.39 5.39
C SER A 80 -0.01 -8.16 4.17
N ASN A 81 -1.04 -7.33 4.32
CA ASN A 81 -1.85 -6.88 3.18
C ASN A 81 -1.03 -5.95 2.27
N GLY A 82 -1.41 -5.89 1.00
CA GLY A 82 -0.69 -5.14 -0.02
C GLY A 82 0.65 -5.77 -0.35
N ASP A 83 1.71 -5.00 -0.24
CA ASP A 83 3.09 -5.43 -0.35
C ASP A 83 3.79 -5.31 1.00
N VAL A 84 4.57 -6.30 1.36
CA VAL A 84 5.27 -6.37 2.68
C VAL A 84 6.29 -5.26 2.88
N ASN A 85 6.80 -4.63 1.80
CA ASN A 85 7.73 -3.51 1.86
C ASN A 85 7.02 -2.15 1.90
N VAL A 86 5.72 -2.08 1.57
CA VAL A 86 4.95 -0.83 1.56
C VAL A 86 4.18 -0.70 2.86
N TYR A 87 4.82 -0.15 3.89
CA TYR A 87 4.29 -0.03 5.26
C TYR A 87 3.82 -1.38 5.84
N GLY A 88 4.48 -2.46 5.44
CA GLY A 88 4.20 -3.84 5.83
C GLY A 88 5.19 -4.39 6.86
N MET A 89 5.20 -5.71 7.01
CA MET A 89 5.95 -6.37 8.08
C MET A 89 7.42 -6.65 7.74
N ALA A 90 7.86 -6.45 6.48
CA ALA A 90 9.22 -6.84 6.07
C ALA A 90 10.30 -6.17 6.90
N THR A 91 10.23 -4.84 7.07
CA THR A 91 11.21 -4.08 7.83
C THR A 91 11.33 -4.60 9.27
N LEU A 92 10.20 -4.75 9.97
CA LEU A 92 10.21 -5.14 11.38
C LEU A 92 10.74 -6.56 11.60
N VAL A 93 10.39 -7.51 10.73
CA VAL A 93 10.94 -8.87 10.80
C VAL A 93 12.45 -8.84 10.57
N THR A 94 12.90 -8.09 9.54
CA THR A 94 14.32 -7.98 9.23
C THR A 94 15.12 -7.33 10.38
N GLU A 95 14.59 -6.25 10.97
CA GLU A 95 15.20 -5.61 12.15
C GLU A 95 15.34 -6.59 13.32
N LEU A 96 14.30 -7.37 13.62
CA LEU A 96 14.36 -8.36 14.71
C LEU A 96 15.32 -9.52 14.41
N MET A 97 15.46 -9.92 13.16
CA MET A 97 16.43 -10.92 12.72
C MET A 97 17.86 -10.41 12.90
N GLU A 98 18.12 -9.17 12.51
CA GLU A 98 19.42 -8.49 12.66
C GLU A 98 19.80 -8.33 14.15
N GLU A 99 18.91 -7.76 14.96
CA GLU A 99 19.15 -7.55 16.39
C GLU A 99 19.45 -8.84 17.18
N LYS A 100 18.95 -9.97 16.69
CA LYS A 100 19.15 -11.27 17.32
C LYS A 100 20.21 -12.13 16.64
N ASP A 101 20.85 -11.63 15.60
CA ASP A 101 21.88 -12.35 14.82
C ASP A 101 21.41 -13.76 14.37
N LEU A 102 20.26 -13.83 13.69
CA LEU A 102 19.61 -15.10 13.34
C LEU A 102 19.82 -15.52 11.88
N TRP A 103 20.68 -14.85 11.15
CA TRP A 103 20.89 -15.10 9.71
C TRP A 103 21.43 -16.49 9.37
N ASP A 104 22.23 -17.06 10.26
CA ASP A 104 22.74 -18.44 10.12
C ASP A 104 21.73 -19.51 10.56
N GLU A 105 20.68 -19.11 11.30
CA GLU A 105 19.67 -20.04 11.82
C GLU A 105 18.43 -20.14 10.92
N ILE A 106 18.01 -19.03 10.28
CA ILE A 106 16.73 -18.92 9.56
C ILE A 106 16.96 -18.33 8.17
N GLU A 107 16.43 -19.02 7.16
CA GLU A 107 16.30 -18.51 5.81
C GLU A 107 15.07 -17.58 5.73
N LEU A 108 15.30 -16.27 5.63
CA LEU A 108 14.24 -15.26 5.49
C LEU A 108 13.92 -15.03 4.02
N ILE A 109 12.65 -15.21 3.63
CA ILE A 109 12.18 -15.06 2.25
C ILE A 109 11.03 -14.06 2.20
N SER A 110 11.27 -12.89 1.59
CA SER A 110 10.24 -11.86 1.39
C SER A 110 9.59 -12.02 0.02
N LEU A 111 8.25 -12.07 -0.01
CA LEU A 111 7.47 -12.29 -1.22
C LEU A 111 6.64 -11.04 -1.56
N PRO A 112 6.83 -10.45 -2.75
CA PRO A 112 6.15 -9.22 -3.15
C PRO A 112 4.66 -9.43 -3.40
N GLY A 113 3.90 -8.34 -3.40
CA GLY A 113 2.48 -8.34 -3.68
C GLY A 113 1.99 -7.08 -4.37
N VAL A 114 0.74 -7.09 -4.78
CA VAL A 114 0.11 -5.92 -5.37
C VAL A 114 -0.33 -4.96 -4.26
N THR A 115 0.39 -3.85 -4.13
CA THR A 115 0.03 -2.80 -3.18
C THR A 115 -1.28 -2.11 -3.57
N SER A 116 -2.05 -1.63 -2.59
CA SER A 116 -3.32 -0.94 -2.82
C SER A 116 -3.18 0.31 -3.71
N PHE A 117 -2.01 0.94 -3.74
CA PHE A 117 -1.72 2.06 -4.62
C PHE A 117 -1.84 1.68 -6.10
N LEU A 118 -1.15 0.63 -6.53
CA LEU A 118 -1.22 0.17 -7.92
C LEU A 118 -2.57 -0.47 -8.25
N ALA A 119 -3.19 -1.17 -7.31
CA ALA A 119 -4.52 -1.74 -7.50
C ALA A 119 -5.59 -0.64 -7.66
N ALA A 120 -5.52 0.45 -6.90
CA ALA A 120 -6.41 1.60 -7.05
C ALA A 120 -6.15 2.34 -8.37
N ALA A 121 -4.89 2.55 -8.72
CA ALA A 121 -4.50 3.20 -9.96
C ALA A 121 -5.06 2.47 -11.19
N SER A 122 -4.93 1.15 -11.24
CA SER A 122 -5.43 0.34 -12.37
C SER A 122 -6.95 0.39 -12.53
N LYS A 123 -7.69 0.60 -11.42
CA LYS A 123 -9.16 0.76 -11.45
C LYS A 123 -9.61 2.15 -11.88
N ALA A 124 -8.77 3.15 -11.64
CA ALA A 124 -9.04 4.53 -12.04
C ALA A 124 -8.58 4.85 -13.47
N GLY A 125 -7.78 3.99 -14.10
CA GLY A 125 -7.21 4.18 -15.43
C GLY A 125 -5.70 4.03 -15.46
N ALA A 126 -4.97 5.06 -15.88
CA ALA A 126 -3.51 5.12 -15.93
C ALA A 126 -2.97 6.40 -15.27
N PRO A 127 -3.27 6.66 -14.00
CA PRO A 127 -2.82 7.89 -13.31
C PRO A 127 -1.32 7.88 -13.00
N VAL A 128 -0.68 6.71 -12.91
CA VAL A 128 0.68 6.49 -12.41
C VAL A 128 1.61 6.07 -13.54
N SER A 129 1.67 6.86 -14.61
CA SER A 129 2.52 6.55 -15.78
C SER A 129 3.82 7.35 -15.85
N GLN A 130 4.07 8.20 -14.86
CA GLN A 130 5.31 8.96 -14.64
C GLN A 130 5.84 8.70 -13.23
N ASP A 131 6.71 9.60 -12.73
CA ASP A 131 7.30 9.47 -11.41
C ASP A 131 6.24 9.65 -10.31
N PHE A 132 6.40 8.92 -9.22
CA PHE A 132 5.47 8.96 -8.10
C PHE A 132 6.16 8.81 -6.75
N ALA A 133 5.50 9.29 -5.72
CA ALA A 133 5.87 9.11 -4.33
C ALA A 133 4.76 8.43 -3.54
N ILE A 134 5.12 7.51 -2.63
CA ILE A 134 4.19 6.91 -1.68
C ILE A 134 4.51 7.47 -0.30
N ILE A 135 3.51 8.10 0.35
CA ILE A 135 3.67 8.79 1.63
C ILE A 135 2.60 8.30 2.61
N SER A 136 3.02 7.94 3.81
CA SER A 136 2.09 7.64 4.91
C SER A 136 1.90 8.87 5.79
N LEU A 137 0.65 9.21 6.11
CA LEU A 137 0.34 10.27 7.09
C LEU A 137 0.40 9.76 8.53
N SER A 138 0.94 8.56 8.77
CA SER A 138 1.09 8.05 10.12
C SER A 138 2.31 8.68 10.81
N ASP A 139 2.04 9.52 11.80
CA ASP A 139 3.02 10.19 12.65
C ASP A 139 3.47 9.35 13.87
N ARG A 140 3.18 8.03 13.87
CA ARG A 140 3.55 7.15 14.99
C ARG A 140 5.04 6.85 15.06
N LEU A 141 5.67 6.68 13.90
CA LEU A 141 7.09 6.32 13.76
C LEU A 141 7.87 7.35 12.94
N THR A 142 7.18 8.32 12.33
CA THR A 142 7.79 9.36 11.51
C THR A 142 7.37 10.73 12.05
N ASP A 143 8.35 11.62 12.21
CA ASP A 143 8.09 12.99 12.63
C ASP A 143 7.16 13.71 11.65
N ILE A 144 6.18 14.44 12.16
CA ILE A 144 5.17 15.13 11.36
C ILE A 144 5.77 16.17 10.43
N ASN A 145 6.82 16.90 10.85
CA ASN A 145 7.49 17.89 10.00
C ASN A 145 8.17 17.22 8.80
N LEU A 146 8.66 15.98 8.98
CA LEU A 146 9.24 15.22 7.89
C LEU A 146 8.15 14.74 6.91
N ILE A 147 6.98 14.36 7.41
CA ILE A 147 5.82 14.01 6.57
C ILE A 147 5.42 15.22 5.74
N ASP A 148 5.23 16.38 6.38
CA ASP A 148 4.84 17.64 5.73
C ASP A 148 5.87 18.07 4.68
N LYS A 149 7.17 17.96 4.97
CA LYS A 149 8.24 18.23 4.02
C LYS A 149 8.18 17.32 2.79
N ARG A 150 7.93 16.00 3.00
CA ARG A 150 7.82 15.05 1.89
C ARG A 150 6.64 15.37 0.98
N ILE A 151 5.48 15.71 1.55
CA ILE A 151 4.28 16.09 0.81
C ILE A 151 4.57 17.33 -0.04
N LYS A 152 5.07 18.41 0.59
CA LYS A 152 5.38 19.64 -0.12
C LYS A 152 6.38 19.41 -1.26
N THR A 153 7.47 18.68 -0.99
CA THR A 153 8.48 18.39 -2.02
C THR A 153 7.90 17.58 -3.18
N ALA A 154 7.03 16.62 -2.91
CA ALA A 154 6.41 15.82 -3.97
C ALA A 154 5.43 16.66 -4.82
N LEU A 155 4.71 17.61 -4.22
CA LEU A 155 3.87 18.58 -4.95
C LEU A 155 4.72 19.51 -5.81
N ASP A 156 5.78 20.11 -5.24
CA ASP A 156 6.69 21.03 -5.92
C ASP A 156 7.41 20.35 -7.10
N CYS A 157 7.73 19.05 -6.99
CA CYS A 157 8.33 18.24 -8.06
C CYS A 157 7.32 17.65 -9.03
N ASP A 158 6.05 17.96 -8.90
CA ASP A 158 4.97 17.47 -9.77
C ASP A 158 4.83 15.93 -9.80
N PHE A 159 5.12 15.25 -8.70
CA PHE A 159 4.95 13.80 -8.59
C PHE A 159 3.48 13.43 -8.41
N VAL A 160 3.12 12.25 -8.94
CA VAL A 160 1.90 11.58 -8.50
C VAL A 160 2.11 11.08 -7.07
N MET A 161 1.21 11.37 -6.14
CA MET A 161 1.33 10.94 -4.76
C MET A 161 0.30 9.89 -4.38
N GLY A 162 0.75 8.82 -3.76
CA GLY A 162 -0.09 7.84 -3.08
C GLY A 162 -0.06 8.06 -1.57
N ILE A 163 -1.17 8.51 -0.99
CA ILE A 163 -1.28 8.85 0.43
C ILE A 163 -1.92 7.70 1.20
N TYR A 164 -1.12 7.07 2.06
CA TYR A 164 -1.53 5.99 2.95
C TYR A 164 -1.89 6.52 4.35
N ASN A 165 -2.74 5.77 5.06
CA ASN A 165 -3.14 6.06 6.42
C ASN A 165 -3.64 7.50 6.61
N PRO A 166 -4.55 8.03 5.77
CA PRO A 166 -4.87 9.45 5.73
C PRO A 166 -5.34 9.98 7.09
N LYS A 167 -6.32 9.36 7.71
CA LYS A 167 -6.78 9.78 9.05
C LYS A 167 -7.32 8.61 9.87
N SER A 168 -7.38 8.81 11.19
CA SER A 168 -8.11 7.94 12.12
C SER A 168 -8.92 8.80 13.10
N LYS A 169 -9.77 8.18 13.92
CA LYS A 169 -10.55 8.89 14.94
C LYS A 169 -9.71 9.75 15.91
N LYS A 170 -8.44 9.36 16.14
CA LYS A 170 -7.54 10.03 17.10
C LYS A 170 -6.40 10.79 16.41
N ARG A 171 -6.16 10.55 15.12
CA ARG A 171 -5.04 11.12 14.37
C ARG A 171 -5.60 11.88 13.17
N ILE A 172 -5.73 13.18 13.34
CA ILE A 172 -6.35 14.11 12.39
C ILE A 172 -5.33 15.13 11.86
N LEU A 173 -4.41 15.60 12.70
CA LEU A 173 -3.49 16.68 12.37
C LEU A 173 -2.66 16.45 11.10
N PRO A 174 -2.03 15.28 10.86
CA PRO A 174 -1.31 15.06 9.61
C PRO A 174 -2.19 15.15 8.36
N TYR A 175 -3.47 14.77 8.47
CA TYR A 175 -4.43 14.92 7.38
C TYR A 175 -4.78 16.39 7.12
N GLN A 176 -5.00 17.18 8.18
CA GLN A 176 -5.25 18.62 8.06
C GLN A 176 -4.03 19.35 7.45
N ASN A 177 -2.81 18.97 7.84
CA ASN A 177 -1.60 19.51 7.24
C ASN A 177 -1.53 19.16 5.74
N PHE A 178 -1.93 17.95 5.37
CA PHE A 178 -2.01 17.53 3.98
C PHE A 178 -3.06 18.36 3.20
N MET A 179 -4.25 18.65 3.78
CA MET A 179 -5.23 19.52 3.13
C MET A 179 -4.67 20.93 2.89
N ARG A 180 -4.01 21.54 3.89
CA ARG A 180 -3.34 22.83 3.70
C ARG A 180 -2.25 22.80 2.64
N ALA A 181 -1.51 21.69 2.52
CA ALA A 181 -0.48 21.54 1.50
C ALA A 181 -1.06 21.45 0.09
N LEU A 182 -2.33 21.07 -0.07
CA LEU A 182 -3.05 21.05 -1.34
C LEU A 182 -3.57 22.43 -1.77
N GLU A 183 -3.59 23.44 -0.87
CA GLU A 183 -3.91 24.82 -1.23
C GLU A 183 -2.90 25.33 -2.27
N GLY A 184 -3.39 25.78 -3.41
CA GLY A 184 -2.59 26.11 -4.62
C GLY A 184 -2.48 24.97 -5.64
N TYR A 185 -3.10 23.80 -5.34
CA TYR A 185 -3.13 22.63 -6.23
C TYR A 185 -4.56 22.07 -6.39
N GLU A 186 -5.57 22.92 -6.23
CA GLU A 186 -7.00 22.58 -6.16
C GLU A 186 -7.51 21.82 -7.38
N ASP A 187 -6.96 22.12 -8.55
CA ASP A 187 -7.33 21.50 -9.84
C ASP A 187 -6.75 20.10 -10.05
N ARG A 188 -5.84 19.65 -9.18
CA ARG A 188 -5.26 18.31 -9.30
C ARG A 188 -6.35 17.25 -9.19
N ILE A 189 -6.33 16.30 -10.13
CA ILE A 189 -7.21 15.14 -10.04
C ILE A 189 -6.82 14.34 -8.79
N ALA A 190 -7.83 14.01 -7.98
CA ALA A 190 -7.72 13.17 -6.81
C ALA A 190 -8.53 11.87 -7.00
N ILE A 191 -7.96 10.75 -6.58
CA ILE A 191 -8.63 9.45 -6.56
C ILE A 191 -8.73 9.00 -5.12
N ILE A 192 -9.95 8.83 -4.62
CA ILE A 192 -10.22 8.37 -3.25
C ILE A 192 -10.61 6.90 -3.34
N ALA A 193 -9.74 6.01 -2.89
CA ALA A 193 -9.89 4.56 -3.03
C ALA A 193 -10.04 3.90 -1.65
N SER A 194 -11.24 3.47 -1.32
CA SER A 194 -11.55 2.81 -0.06
C SER A 194 -11.72 1.31 -0.23
N ASN A 195 -11.16 0.52 0.70
CA ASN A 195 -11.29 -0.93 0.74
C ASN A 195 -10.92 -1.61 -0.59
N VAL A 196 -9.88 -1.13 -1.25
CA VAL A 196 -9.40 -1.65 -2.55
C VAL A 196 -9.25 -3.18 -2.49
N GLY A 197 -9.78 -3.86 -3.50
CA GLY A 197 -9.78 -5.32 -3.62
C GLY A 197 -10.81 -6.04 -2.75
N ARG A 198 -11.60 -5.36 -1.94
CA ARG A 198 -12.62 -5.96 -1.05
C ARG A 198 -14.02 -5.97 -1.65
N LYS A 199 -14.13 -6.29 -2.94
CA LYS A 199 -15.40 -6.50 -3.68
C LYS A 199 -16.46 -5.43 -3.33
N GLU A 200 -17.56 -5.86 -2.71
CA GLU A 200 -18.72 -4.99 -2.39
C GLU A 200 -18.42 -3.79 -1.48
N LYS A 201 -17.32 -3.84 -0.73
CA LYS A 201 -16.88 -2.72 0.13
C LYS A 201 -15.96 -1.73 -0.58
N GLU A 202 -15.49 -2.10 -1.77
CA GLU A 202 -14.61 -1.25 -2.56
C GLU A 202 -15.39 -0.04 -3.10
N LYS A 203 -14.79 1.13 -2.94
CA LYS A 203 -15.31 2.36 -3.55
C LYS A 203 -14.15 3.18 -4.09
N ILE A 204 -14.19 3.45 -5.39
CA ILE A 204 -13.24 4.31 -6.09
C ILE A 204 -14.01 5.55 -6.54
N THR A 205 -13.57 6.73 -6.09
CA THR A 205 -14.13 8.02 -6.48
C THR A 205 -13.03 8.84 -7.12
N ILE A 206 -13.30 9.36 -8.31
CA ILE A 206 -12.42 10.30 -9.00
C ILE A 206 -13.02 11.69 -8.83
N THR A 207 -12.24 12.61 -8.31
CA THR A 207 -12.62 13.99 -8.02
C THR A 207 -11.41 14.92 -8.21
N ASN A 208 -11.33 16.05 -7.54
CA ASN A 208 -10.19 16.95 -7.51
C ASN A 208 -9.73 17.25 -6.08
N ALA A 209 -8.61 17.93 -5.92
CA ALA A 209 -8.07 18.28 -4.61
C ALA A 209 -8.97 19.28 -3.86
N GLN A 210 -9.71 20.15 -4.58
CA GLN A 210 -10.67 21.07 -3.98
C GLN A 210 -11.73 20.34 -3.15
N ASP A 211 -12.28 19.24 -3.66
CA ASP A 211 -13.28 18.43 -2.96
C ASP A 211 -12.74 17.85 -1.63
N LEU A 212 -11.45 17.47 -1.61
CA LEU A 212 -10.79 17.02 -0.38
C LEU A 212 -10.60 18.18 0.61
N ILE A 213 -10.21 19.37 0.13
CA ILE A 213 -10.02 20.57 0.95
C ILE A 213 -11.35 21.01 1.57
N ASP A 214 -12.42 21.10 0.75
CA ASP A 214 -13.73 21.56 1.18
C ASP A 214 -14.36 20.66 2.25
N GLN A 215 -14.15 19.35 2.15
CA GLN A 215 -14.70 18.39 3.10
C GLN A 215 -13.77 18.10 4.30
N ASP A 216 -12.48 18.38 4.15
CA ASP A 216 -11.43 18.19 5.17
C ASP A 216 -11.64 16.91 6.00
N ILE A 217 -11.64 17.03 7.31
CA ILE A 217 -11.80 15.89 8.24
C ILE A 217 -13.17 15.22 8.16
N GLU A 218 -14.17 15.91 7.64
CA GLU A 218 -15.55 15.39 7.54
C GLU A 218 -15.76 14.54 6.28
N HIS A 219 -14.77 14.43 5.39
CA HIS A 219 -14.90 13.65 4.16
C HIS A 219 -15.34 12.21 4.44
N PRO A 220 -16.55 11.78 3.99
CA PRO A 220 -17.20 10.56 4.46
C PRO A 220 -16.50 9.27 3.97
N GLN A 221 -15.78 9.34 2.84
CA GLN A 221 -15.07 8.19 2.30
C GLN A 221 -13.65 8.06 2.87
N VAL A 222 -13.08 9.11 3.45
CA VAL A 222 -11.70 9.07 3.96
C VAL A 222 -11.64 8.47 5.35
N THR A 223 -11.03 7.31 5.46
CA THR A 223 -10.89 6.52 6.70
C THR A 223 -9.50 5.87 6.76
N MET A 224 -9.21 5.10 7.80
CA MET A 224 -7.99 4.27 7.88
C MET A 224 -7.85 3.22 6.74
N SER A 225 -8.94 2.86 6.08
CA SER A 225 -8.94 1.89 4.97
C SER A 225 -8.98 2.57 3.60
N THR A 226 -8.65 3.86 3.56
CA THR A 226 -8.63 4.67 2.33
C THR A 226 -7.20 4.95 1.92
N LEU A 227 -6.97 4.89 0.62
CA LEU A 227 -5.82 5.43 -0.08
C LEU A 227 -6.28 6.64 -0.90
N ILE A 228 -5.50 7.71 -0.91
CA ILE A 228 -5.74 8.87 -1.77
C ILE A 228 -4.61 8.94 -2.79
N ILE A 229 -4.93 9.14 -4.07
CA ILE A 229 -3.94 9.43 -5.11
C ILE A 229 -4.16 10.86 -5.57
N ILE A 230 -3.15 11.70 -5.44
CA ILE A 230 -3.12 13.03 -6.04
C ILE A 230 -2.29 12.92 -7.33
N CYS A 231 -2.92 13.21 -8.44
CA CYS A 231 -2.28 13.13 -9.75
C CYS A 231 -1.38 14.36 -9.99
N ASN A 232 -0.46 14.26 -10.95
CA ASN A 232 0.36 15.40 -11.36
C ASN A 232 -0.41 16.39 -12.26
N SER A 233 0.24 17.52 -12.62
CA SER A 233 -0.36 18.59 -13.41
C SER A 233 -0.80 18.17 -14.81
N ASN A 234 -0.21 17.12 -15.37
CA ASN A 234 -0.49 16.62 -16.71
C ASN A 234 -1.66 15.62 -16.77
N ALA A 235 -2.17 15.20 -15.61
CA ALA A 235 -3.27 14.25 -15.56
C ALA A 235 -4.57 14.86 -16.10
N LYS A 236 -5.35 14.04 -16.79
CA LYS A 236 -6.63 14.44 -17.36
C LYS A 236 -7.64 13.29 -17.33
N LEU A 237 -8.92 13.63 -17.41
CA LEU A 237 -9.98 12.65 -17.60
C LEU A 237 -10.16 12.33 -19.09
N THR A 238 -10.32 11.05 -19.38
CA THR A 238 -10.74 10.56 -20.68
C THR A 238 -12.26 10.75 -20.88
N LYS A 239 -12.75 10.53 -22.09
CA LYS A 239 -14.20 10.56 -22.38
C LYS A 239 -15.01 9.53 -21.55
N ASN A 240 -14.35 8.47 -21.09
CA ASN A 240 -14.96 7.43 -20.27
C ASN A 240 -14.68 7.62 -18.77
N ASN A 241 -14.34 8.85 -18.36
CA ASN A 241 -14.02 9.19 -16.96
C ASN A 241 -12.89 8.37 -16.34
N LEU A 242 -11.94 7.87 -17.14
CA LEU A 242 -10.72 7.28 -16.64
C LEU A 242 -9.64 8.35 -16.52
N VAL A 243 -8.81 8.25 -15.51
CA VAL A 243 -7.66 9.15 -15.32
C VAL A 243 -6.52 8.69 -16.22
N LEU A 244 -5.92 9.64 -16.92
CA LEU A 244 -4.76 9.43 -17.78
C LEU A 244 -3.68 10.46 -17.45
N THR A 245 -2.49 10.01 -17.06
CA THR A 245 -1.27 10.84 -17.02
C THR A 245 -0.43 10.53 -18.26
N PRO A 246 -0.37 11.41 -19.28
CA PRO A 246 0.36 11.15 -20.52
C PRO A 246 1.88 11.06 -20.27
N ARG A 247 2.53 10.08 -20.89
CA ARG A 247 4.01 9.98 -20.90
C ARG A 247 4.69 10.80 -22.00
N GLY A 248 3.90 11.50 -22.83
CA GLY A 248 4.41 12.32 -23.90
C GLY A 248 4.71 11.58 -25.22
N TYR A 249 4.31 10.33 -25.36
CA TYR A 249 4.50 9.59 -26.62
C TYR A 249 3.91 10.35 -27.82
N LEU A 250 2.67 10.84 -27.68
CA LEU A 250 1.99 11.57 -28.76
C LEU A 250 2.51 13.00 -28.96
N ASN A 251 3.41 13.48 -28.12
CA ASN A 251 4.16 14.72 -28.39
C ASN A 251 5.30 14.48 -29.38
N LYS A 252 5.83 13.24 -29.41
CA LYS A 252 7.02 12.86 -30.18
C LYS A 252 6.69 11.99 -31.42
N TYR A 253 5.65 11.16 -31.31
CA TYR A 253 5.27 10.20 -32.33
C TYR A 253 3.86 10.46 -32.88
N GLU A 254 3.65 10.16 -34.16
CA GLU A 254 2.33 10.03 -34.77
C GLU A 254 1.64 8.74 -34.27
N LEU A 255 0.33 8.61 -34.52
CA LEU A 255 -0.40 7.37 -34.20
C LEU A 255 0.11 6.13 -34.98
N SER A 256 0.77 6.36 -36.11
CA SER A 256 1.47 5.33 -36.89
C SER A 256 2.73 4.78 -36.21
N GLY A 257 3.23 5.46 -35.16
CA GLY A 257 4.51 5.15 -34.52
C GLY A 257 5.73 5.85 -35.15
N GLU A 258 5.53 6.61 -36.21
CA GLU A 258 6.58 7.42 -36.84
C GLU A 258 6.89 8.68 -36.04
N LEU A 259 8.14 9.14 -36.08
CA LEU A 259 8.52 10.40 -35.47
C LEU A 259 7.80 11.57 -36.17
N LYS A 260 7.23 12.46 -35.38
CA LYS A 260 6.68 13.71 -35.91
C LYS A 260 7.79 14.53 -36.56
N SER A 261 7.49 15.07 -37.73
CA SER A 261 8.33 16.08 -38.38
C SER A 261 8.46 17.29 -37.42
N LYS A 262 9.68 17.79 -37.27
CA LYS A 262 9.94 19.01 -36.45
C LYS A 262 9.31 20.22 -37.11
#